data_3201c02eef9f210c9a76daf044a62e97
#
_entry.id   3201c02eef9f210c9a76daf044a62e97
#
_cell.length_a   1.000
_cell.length_b   1.000
_cell.length_c   1.000
_cell.angle_alpha   90.00
_cell.angle_beta   90.00
_cell.angle_gamma   90.00
#
_symmetry.space_group_name_H-M   'P 1'
#
loop_
_entity.id
_entity.type
_entity.pdbx_description
1 polymer ?
#
loop_
_entity_poly.entity_id
_entity_poly.type
_entity_poly.pdbx_seq_one_letter_code
_entity_poly.pdbx_strand_id
1 'polypeptide(L)'
;MLELNFSLVKNYLRLSADISLKSERIYAVVGPSGAGKSTFLNILSGFTEISNGSIVWNKREISGLPPSKRNISILFQDNNLFPHLTVWRNLALAVTQRPKISNDDRSQLRSAMSEVGILGLENRKPSQLSGGQQSRAALARVLLQKNTILLLDEPFAALGPSLKDQMLELIKKIAKNRKLLVLMVTHDPADAKKIASHTIVVKENTVHVPIDTKEALEPTKGPLADYLGNN
;
A
#
# COMPACT_ATOMS: atom_id res chain seq x y z
N MET A 1 1.34 -1.86 16.81
CA MET A 1 0.73 -3.13 16.39
C MET A 1 -0.63 -2.85 15.79
N LEU A 2 -1.00 -3.52 14.71
CA LEU A 2 -2.32 -3.47 14.07
C LEU A 2 -3.04 -4.79 14.39
N GLU A 3 -4.17 -4.70 15.07
CA GLU A 3 -4.98 -5.84 15.46
C GLU A 3 -6.27 -5.80 14.65
N LEU A 4 -6.59 -6.90 14.00
CA LEU A 4 -7.72 -7.05 13.09
C LEU A 4 -8.57 -8.23 13.56
N ASN A 5 -9.72 -7.94 14.10
CA ASN A 5 -10.72 -8.95 14.40
C ASN A 5 -12.05 -8.46 13.83
N PHE A 6 -12.35 -8.86 12.58
CA PHE A 6 -13.55 -8.38 11.92
C PHE A 6 -14.18 -9.39 11.00
N SER A 7 -15.44 -9.17 10.69
CA SER A 7 -16.13 -9.80 9.57
C SER A 7 -16.87 -8.75 8.74
N LEU A 8 -16.84 -8.94 7.43
CA LEU A 8 -17.62 -8.21 6.44
C LEU A 8 -18.58 -9.18 5.76
N VAL A 9 -19.86 -8.84 5.76
CA VAL A 9 -20.90 -9.50 4.96
C VAL A 9 -21.72 -8.40 4.29
N LYS A 10 -21.53 -8.22 2.97
CA LYS A 10 -22.25 -7.20 2.20
C LYS A 10 -22.53 -7.74 0.80
N ASN A 11 -23.79 -7.97 0.50
CA ASN A 11 -24.22 -8.61 -0.76
C ASN A 11 -23.50 -9.97 -0.96
N TYR A 12 -22.74 -10.10 -2.05
CA TYR A 12 -21.95 -11.29 -2.37
C TYR A 12 -20.53 -11.26 -1.78
N LEU A 13 -20.15 -10.16 -1.15
CA LEU A 13 -18.81 -9.98 -0.59
C LEU A 13 -18.77 -10.47 0.84
N ARG A 14 -17.88 -11.40 1.12
CA ARG A 14 -17.58 -11.88 2.48
C ARG A 14 -16.08 -11.81 2.69
N LEU A 15 -15.67 -11.34 3.86
CA LEU A 15 -14.26 -11.36 4.26
C LEU A 15 -14.18 -11.33 5.79
N SER A 16 -13.31 -12.16 6.35
CA SER A 16 -13.01 -12.15 7.79
C SER A 16 -11.52 -12.11 8.05
N ALA A 17 -11.16 -11.56 9.19
CA ALA A 17 -9.79 -11.53 9.69
C ALA A 17 -9.78 -11.68 11.21
N ASP A 18 -8.85 -12.46 11.72
CA ASP A 18 -8.47 -12.52 13.14
C ASP A 18 -6.95 -12.64 13.21
N ILE A 19 -6.26 -11.50 13.04
CA ILE A 19 -4.81 -11.43 12.93
C ILE A 19 -4.21 -10.21 13.61
N SER A 20 -2.94 -10.29 13.98
CA SER A 20 -2.16 -9.18 14.51
C SER A 20 -0.90 -8.96 13.71
N LEU A 21 -0.65 -7.70 13.32
CA LEU A 21 0.49 -7.29 12.53
C LEU A 21 1.42 -6.40 13.34
N LYS A 22 2.71 -6.75 13.37
CA LYS A 22 3.73 -5.93 14.03
C LYS A 22 3.96 -4.64 13.25
N SER A 23 4.11 -3.52 13.96
CA SER A 23 4.56 -2.25 13.37
C SER A 23 5.98 -2.37 12.77
N GLU A 24 6.34 -1.40 11.95
CA GLU A 24 7.70 -1.31 11.36
C GLU A 24 8.10 -2.56 10.54
N ARG A 25 7.13 -3.18 9.87
CA ARG A 25 7.34 -4.36 9.02
C ARG A 25 6.65 -4.20 7.68
N ILE A 26 7.17 -4.92 6.70
CA ILE A 26 6.54 -5.07 5.40
C ILE A 26 5.93 -6.47 5.32
N TYR A 27 4.66 -6.53 4.96
CA TYR A 27 3.92 -7.75 4.68
C TYR A 27 3.50 -7.75 3.21
N ALA A 28 3.74 -8.85 2.50
CA ALA A 28 3.09 -9.10 1.23
C ALA A 28 1.68 -9.64 1.49
N VAL A 29 0.72 -9.24 0.65
CA VAL A 29 -0.66 -9.76 0.66
C VAL A 29 -0.88 -10.46 -0.66
N VAL A 30 -1.09 -11.78 -0.62
CA VAL A 30 -1.21 -12.63 -1.81
C VAL A 30 -2.47 -13.48 -1.75
N GLY A 31 -2.91 -13.96 -2.89
CA GLY A 31 -4.08 -14.84 -3.01
C GLY A 31 -4.67 -14.80 -4.42
N PRO A 32 -5.59 -15.69 -4.76
CA PRO A 32 -6.24 -15.75 -6.06
C PRO A 32 -6.90 -14.43 -6.47
N SER A 33 -7.10 -14.24 -7.77
CA SER A 33 -7.92 -13.12 -8.25
C SER A 33 -9.33 -13.22 -7.65
N GLY A 34 -9.90 -12.09 -7.23
CA GLY A 34 -11.21 -12.07 -6.59
C GLY A 34 -11.26 -12.52 -5.13
N ALA A 35 -10.15 -12.97 -4.52
CA ALA A 35 -10.12 -13.43 -3.12
C ALA A 35 -10.41 -12.34 -2.06
N GLY A 36 -10.50 -11.06 -2.46
CA GLY A 36 -10.80 -9.97 -1.53
C GLY A 36 -9.60 -9.16 -1.07
N LYS A 37 -8.43 -9.25 -1.75
CA LYS A 37 -7.23 -8.50 -1.38
C LYS A 37 -7.43 -6.98 -1.36
N SER A 38 -7.96 -6.41 -2.45
CA SER A 38 -8.27 -4.97 -2.52
C SER A 38 -9.40 -4.59 -1.56
N THR A 39 -10.36 -5.50 -1.32
CA THR A 39 -11.39 -5.31 -0.28
C THR A 39 -10.75 -5.22 1.10
N PHE A 40 -9.78 -6.07 1.40
CA PHE A 40 -9.03 -6.01 2.65
C PHE A 40 -8.35 -4.65 2.83
N LEU A 41 -7.67 -4.13 1.80
CA LEU A 41 -7.07 -2.79 1.87
C LEU A 41 -8.13 -1.68 2.01
N ASN A 42 -9.29 -1.82 1.34
CA ASN A 42 -10.40 -0.86 1.44
C ASN A 42 -11.03 -0.85 2.85
N ILE A 43 -11.12 -2.00 3.51
CA ILE A 43 -11.55 -2.10 4.91
C ILE A 43 -10.54 -1.38 5.82
N LEU A 44 -9.26 -1.64 5.68
CA LEU A 44 -8.22 -1.00 6.50
C LEU A 44 -8.21 0.51 6.31
N SER A 45 -8.29 0.99 5.07
CA SER A 45 -8.30 2.42 4.76
C SER A 45 -9.60 3.13 5.11
N GLY A 46 -10.69 2.39 5.41
CA GLY A 46 -11.99 2.95 5.78
C GLY A 46 -12.90 3.31 4.62
N PHE A 47 -12.60 2.84 3.41
CA PHE A 47 -13.51 2.94 2.26
C PHE A 47 -14.62 1.90 2.29
N THR A 48 -14.44 0.82 3.05
CA THR A 48 -15.44 -0.21 3.29
C THR A 48 -15.60 -0.42 4.79
N GLU A 49 -16.83 -0.33 5.27
CA GLU A 49 -17.17 -0.57 6.67
C GLU A 49 -17.25 -2.08 6.95
N ILE A 50 -16.80 -2.51 8.12
CA ILE A 50 -16.97 -3.88 8.60
C ILE A 50 -18.39 -4.12 9.12
N SER A 51 -18.87 -5.35 9.08
CA SER A 51 -20.18 -5.71 9.63
C SER A 51 -20.13 -5.95 11.13
N ASN A 52 -19.06 -6.60 11.61
CA ASN A 52 -18.84 -6.88 13.03
C ASN A 52 -17.36 -6.87 13.36
N GLY A 53 -17.03 -6.67 14.64
CA GLY A 53 -15.67 -6.72 15.16
C GLY A 53 -14.99 -5.36 15.24
N SER A 54 -13.67 -5.35 15.24
CA SER A 54 -12.87 -4.13 15.43
C SER A 54 -11.55 -4.15 14.66
N ILE A 55 -11.05 -2.96 14.37
CA ILE A 55 -9.71 -2.70 13.83
C ILE A 55 -9.03 -1.75 14.81
N VAL A 56 -7.92 -2.19 15.40
CA VAL A 56 -7.20 -1.44 16.44
C VAL A 56 -5.78 -1.15 15.98
N TRP A 57 -5.39 0.11 15.97
CA TRP A 57 -4.02 0.56 15.71
C TRP A 57 -3.42 1.19 16.95
N ASN A 58 -2.33 0.61 17.46
CA ASN A 58 -1.61 1.08 18.65
C ASN A 58 -2.56 1.37 19.83
N LYS A 59 -3.43 0.40 20.17
CA LYS A 59 -4.43 0.46 21.24
C LYS A 59 -5.57 1.46 21.01
N ARG A 60 -5.66 2.05 19.83
CA ARG A 60 -6.77 2.93 19.44
C ARG A 60 -7.63 2.23 18.41
N GLU A 61 -8.92 2.13 18.67
CA GLU A 61 -9.86 1.63 17.68
C GLU A 61 -10.05 2.64 16.55
N ILE A 62 -10.01 2.11 15.31
CA ILE A 62 -10.14 2.91 14.10
C ILE A 62 -11.26 2.42 13.16
N SER A 63 -12.03 1.41 13.56
CA SER A 63 -13.08 0.77 12.75
C SER A 63 -14.09 1.76 12.19
N GLY A 64 -14.65 2.62 13.05
CA GLY A 64 -15.66 3.62 12.68
C GLY A 64 -15.08 4.96 12.18
N LEU A 65 -13.75 5.09 12.06
CA LEU A 65 -13.15 6.33 11.60
C LEU A 65 -13.19 6.44 10.07
N PRO A 66 -13.51 7.61 9.51
CA PRO A 66 -13.40 7.86 8.08
C PRO A 66 -11.93 7.80 7.62
N PRO A 67 -11.65 7.57 6.32
CA PRO A 67 -10.29 7.42 5.78
C PRO A 67 -9.33 8.55 6.20
N SER A 68 -9.79 9.78 6.21
CA SER A 68 -8.98 10.96 6.57
C SER A 68 -8.50 11.00 8.03
N LYS A 69 -9.08 10.17 8.91
CA LYS A 69 -8.72 10.09 10.35
C LYS A 69 -7.99 8.80 10.73
N ARG A 70 -7.76 7.89 9.76
CA ARG A 70 -7.09 6.59 9.98
C ARG A 70 -5.63 6.72 9.75
N ASN A 71 -4.77 7.28 10.22
CA ASN A 71 -3.29 7.25 10.09
C ASN A 71 -2.75 6.23 9.03
N ILE A 72 -3.46 6.10 7.91
CA ILE A 72 -3.22 5.14 6.82
C ILE A 72 -3.14 5.91 5.50
N SER A 73 -2.10 5.64 4.73
CA SER A 73 -1.95 6.09 3.35
C SER A 73 -2.13 4.91 2.41
N ILE A 74 -2.76 5.12 1.27
CA ILE A 74 -2.93 4.10 0.25
C ILE A 74 -2.44 4.59 -1.11
N LEU A 75 -1.67 3.73 -1.80
CA LEU A 75 -1.30 3.87 -3.20
C LEU A 75 -2.05 2.81 -3.99
N PHE A 76 -2.94 3.24 -4.87
CA PHE A 76 -3.71 2.38 -5.75
C PHE A 76 -2.93 2.06 -7.03
N GLN A 77 -3.37 1.04 -7.76
CA GLN A 77 -2.78 0.56 -9.00
C GLN A 77 -2.65 1.67 -10.06
N ASP A 78 -3.62 2.57 -10.17
CA ASP A 78 -3.65 3.65 -11.16
C ASP A 78 -2.80 4.88 -10.79
N ASN A 79 -1.93 4.78 -9.76
CA ASN A 79 -1.09 5.86 -9.25
C ASN A 79 -1.85 7.12 -8.78
N ASN A 80 -3.10 7.31 -9.15
CA ASN A 80 -4.01 8.41 -8.77
C ASN A 80 -3.43 9.84 -8.91
N LEU A 81 -2.54 10.05 -9.87
CA LEU A 81 -2.08 11.40 -10.19
C LEU A 81 -3.13 12.15 -11.00
N PHE A 82 -3.39 13.40 -10.64
CA PHE A 82 -4.28 14.27 -11.42
C PHE A 82 -3.59 14.67 -12.72
N PRO A 83 -4.09 14.25 -13.90
CA PRO A 83 -3.38 14.39 -15.18
C PRO A 83 -3.24 15.83 -15.64
N HIS A 84 -4.13 16.72 -15.22
CA HIS A 84 -4.12 18.14 -15.56
C HIS A 84 -3.19 18.98 -14.67
N LEU A 85 -2.72 18.44 -13.54
CA LEU A 85 -1.83 19.12 -12.60
C LEU A 85 -0.37 18.72 -12.85
N THR A 86 0.56 19.63 -12.57
CA THR A 86 1.99 19.32 -12.54
C THR A 86 2.32 18.39 -11.36
N VAL A 87 3.50 17.76 -11.37
CA VAL A 87 4.02 16.96 -10.23
C VAL A 87 3.94 17.79 -8.95
N TRP A 88 4.47 19.01 -8.97
CA TRP A 88 4.44 19.92 -7.81
C TRP A 88 3.03 20.12 -7.25
N ARG A 89 2.05 20.38 -8.11
CA ARG A 89 0.66 20.58 -7.69
C ARG A 89 0.02 19.29 -7.17
N ASN A 90 0.32 18.15 -7.80
CA ASN A 90 -0.12 16.84 -7.32
C ASN A 90 0.35 16.58 -5.88
N LEU A 91 1.62 16.85 -5.60
CA LEU A 91 2.20 16.66 -4.28
C LEU A 91 1.64 17.68 -3.27
N ALA A 92 1.46 18.92 -3.67
CA ALA A 92 0.95 19.99 -2.80
C ALA A 92 -0.43 19.68 -2.22
N LEU A 93 -1.29 18.97 -2.96
CA LEU A 93 -2.61 18.53 -2.48
C LEU A 93 -2.55 17.60 -1.26
N ALA A 94 -1.43 16.91 -1.05
CA ALA A 94 -1.24 16.05 0.12
C ALA A 94 -0.85 16.83 1.39
N VAL A 95 -0.38 18.07 1.24
CA VAL A 95 0.14 18.88 2.35
C VAL A 95 -0.82 20.02 2.71
N THR A 96 -1.43 20.66 1.70
CA THR A 96 -2.27 21.83 1.91
C THR A 96 -3.44 21.90 0.93
N GLN A 97 -4.58 22.32 1.43
CA GLN A 97 -5.74 22.69 0.61
C GLN A 97 -5.77 24.19 0.28
N ARG A 98 -4.81 24.97 0.80
CA ARG A 98 -4.73 26.42 0.57
C ARG A 98 -4.17 26.69 -0.83
N PRO A 99 -4.64 27.74 -1.51
CA PRO A 99 -4.11 28.13 -2.82
C PRO A 99 -2.62 28.52 -2.77
N LYS A 100 -2.18 29.09 -1.64
CA LYS A 100 -0.81 29.56 -1.43
C LYS A 100 -0.01 28.53 -0.63
N ILE A 101 1.07 28.04 -1.22
CA ILE A 101 1.99 27.06 -0.61
C ILE A 101 2.99 27.84 0.25
N SER A 102 3.10 27.51 1.53
CA SER A 102 4.06 28.13 2.47
C SER A 102 5.51 27.70 2.17
N ASN A 103 6.50 28.35 2.78
CA ASN A 103 7.90 27.95 2.65
C ASN A 103 8.16 26.58 3.30
N ASP A 104 7.49 26.26 4.40
CA ASP A 104 7.57 24.97 5.05
C ASP A 104 6.99 23.86 4.16
N ASP A 105 5.80 24.08 3.56
CA ASP A 105 5.23 23.16 2.58
C ASP A 105 6.19 22.90 1.42
N ARG A 106 6.83 23.97 0.88
CA ARG A 106 7.82 23.86 -0.21
C ARG A 106 9.00 22.98 0.18
N SER A 107 9.50 23.12 1.40
CA SER A 107 10.59 22.31 1.94
C SER A 107 10.18 20.85 2.02
N GLN A 108 8.98 20.56 2.55
CA GLN A 108 8.44 19.19 2.63
C GLN A 108 8.26 18.54 1.25
N LEU A 109 7.72 19.29 0.28
CA LEU A 109 7.57 18.83 -1.11
C LEU A 109 8.91 18.47 -1.73
N ARG A 110 9.92 19.34 -1.62
CA ARG A 110 11.27 19.05 -2.15
C ARG A 110 11.93 17.88 -1.47
N SER A 111 11.79 17.74 -0.15
CA SER A 111 12.29 16.60 0.61
C SER A 111 11.67 15.28 0.10
N ALA A 112 10.34 15.23 -0.07
CA ALA A 112 9.67 14.05 -0.59
C ALA A 112 10.09 13.73 -2.04
N MET A 113 10.24 14.75 -2.90
CA MET A 113 10.73 14.55 -4.27
C MET A 113 12.17 14.01 -4.30
N SER A 114 13.02 14.50 -3.42
CA SER A 114 14.40 14.02 -3.26
C SER A 114 14.43 12.56 -2.80
N GLU A 115 13.61 12.21 -1.81
CA GLU A 115 13.53 10.87 -1.25
C GLU A 115 13.17 9.81 -2.28
N VAL A 116 12.30 10.15 -3.24
CA VAL A 116 11.91 9.22 -4.33
C VAL A 116 12.70 9.45 -5.62
N GLY A 117 13.63 10.41 -5.66
CA GLY A 117 14.52 10.65 -6.81
C GLY A 117 13.84 11.26 -8.03
N ILE A 118 12.99 12.29 -7.84
CA ILE A 118 12.28 13.03 -8.92
C ILE A 118 12.47 14.54 -8.85
N LEU A 119 13.53 15.03 -8.20
CA LEU A 119 13.89 16.45 -8.28
C LEU A 119 14.12 16.87 -9.72
N GLY A 120 13.73 18.10 -10.07
CA GLY A 120 13.80 18.65 -11.42
C GLY A 120 12.58 18.31 -12.31
N LEU A 121 11.59 17.55 -11.78
CA LEU A 121 10.36 17.21 -12.51
C LEU A 121 9.14 18.02 -12.04
N GLU A 122 9.34 19.05 -11.24
CA GLU A 122 8.30 19.82 -10.55
C GLU A 122 7.21 20.34 -11.49
N ASN A 123 7.62 20.84 -12.65
CA ASN A 123 6.74 21.50 -13.62
C ASN A 123 6.14 20.55 -14.67
N ARG A 124 6.55 19.27 -14.67
CA ARG A 124 6.02 18.29 -15.61
C ARG A 124 4.62 17.82 -15.18
N LYS A 125 3.79 17.52 -16.18
CA LYS A 125 2.51 16.81 -15.97
C LYS A 125 2.73 15.29 -16.04
N PRO A 126 1.83 14.46 -15.47
CA PRO A 126 1.95 13.01 -15.55
C PRO A 126 2.19 12.46 -16.96
N SER A 127 1.55 13.01 -17.99
CA SER A 127 1.74 12.62 -19.39
C SER A 127 3.16 12.86 -19.95
N GLN A 128 3.97 13.65 -19.27
CA GLN A 128 5.36 13.97 -19.63
C GLN A 128 6.38 13.16 -18.83
N LEU A 129 5.91 12.19 -18.04
CA LEU A 129 6.72 11.32 -17.18
C LEU A 129 6.74 9.90 -17.72
N SER A 130 7.87 9.20 -17.53
CA SER A 130 7.90 7.74 -17.69
C SER A 130 7.06 7.05 -16.61
N GLY A 131 6.64 5.80 -16.84
CA GLY A 131 5.87 5.03 -15.85
C GLY A 131 6.55 4.97 -14.48
N GLY A 132 7.88 4.74 -14.44
CA GLY A 132 8.62 4.76 -13.18
C GLY A 132 8.63 6.15 -12.50
N GLN A 133 8.70 7.24 -13.26
CA GLN A 133 8.61 8.60 -12.71
C GLN A 133 7.21 8.90 -12.18
N GLN A 134 6.16 8.41 -12.85
CA GLN A 134 4.79 8.52 -12.36
C GLN A 134 4.60 7.78 -11.04
N SER A 135 5.08 6.54 -10.94
CA SER A 135 5.00 5.73 -9.70
C SER A 135 5.78 6.40 -8.55
N ARG A 136 6.96 6.97 -8.82
CA ARG A 136 7.72 7.74 -7.84
C ARG A 136 6.99 9.01 -7.38
N ALA A 137 6.34 9.72 -8.29
CA ALA A 137 5.56 10.92 -7.95
C ALA A 137 4.32 10.55 -7.12
N ALA A 138 3.63 9.47 -7.47
CA ALA A 138 2.50 8.97 -6.70
C ALA A 138 2.94 8.53 -5.28
N LEU A 139 4.06 7.83 -5.16
CA LEU A 139 4.64 7.45 -3.87
C LEU A 139 5.00 8.69 -3.04
N ALA A 140 5.66 9.71 -3.61
CA ALA A 140 5.97 10.96 -2.91
C ALA A 140 4.72 11.62 -2.35
N ARG A 141 3.61 11.65 -3.13
CA ARG A 141 2.35 12.21 -2.69
C ARG A 141 1.77 11.49 -1.47
N VAL A 142 1.84 10.17 -1.48
CA VAL A 142 1.35 9.33 -0.38
C VAL A 142 2.22 9.52 0.88
N LEU A 143 3.53 9.62 0.72
CA LEU A 143 4.47 9.80 1.82
C LEU A 143 4.38 11.18 2.50
N LEU A 144 3.89 12.19 1.79
CA LEU A 144 3.64 13.53 2.34
C LEU A 144 2.49 13.57 3.36
N GLN A 145 1.60 12.58 3.36
CA GLN A 145 0.52 12.45 4.35
C GLN A 145 1.05 12.11 5.76
N LYS A 146 2.31 11.69 5.90
CA LYS A 146 3.00 11.36 7.18
C LYS A 146 2.31 10.29 8.02
N ASN A 147 1.53 9.44 7.41
CA ASN A 147 0.87 8.31 8.07
C ASN A 147 1.88 7.19 8.35
N THR A 148 1.60 6.37 9.36
CA THR A 148 2.49 5.29 9.80
C THR A 148 2.17 3.94 9.18
N ILE A 149 1.02 3.81 8.52
CA ILE A 149 0.62 2.63 7.75
C ILE A 149 0.57 3.01 6.28
N LEU A 150 1.23 2.23 5.43
CA LEU A 150 1.25 2.37 3.98
C LEU A 150 0.66 1.12 3.33
N LEU A 151 -0.45 1.30 2.63
CA LEU A 151 -1.10 0.27 1.84
C LEU A 151 -0.74 0.47 0.37
N LEU A 152 -0.39 -0.61 -0.32
CA LEU A 152 0.02 -0.63 -1.71
C LEU A 152 -0.82 -1.69 -2.44
N ASP A 153 -1.68 -1.27 -3.37
CA ASP A 153 -2.53 -2.18 -4.14
C ASP A 153 -1.97 -2.34 -5.56
N GLU A 154 -1.20 -3.39 -5.77
CA GLU A 154 -0.50 -3.73 -7.03
C GLU A 154 0.24 -2.52 -7.66
N PRO A 155 1.03 -1.76 -6.89
CA PRO A 155 1.44 -0.40 -7.26
C PRO A 155 2.39 -0.35 -8.46
N PHE A 156 2.96 -1.50 -8.84
CA PHE A 156 4.01 -1.57 -9.87
C PHE A 156 3.71 -2.61 -10.96
N ALA A 157 2.46 -3.07 -11.06
CA ALA A 157 2.06 -4.09 -12.04
C ALA A 157 2.34 -3.69 -13.49
N ALA A 158 2.24 -2.40 -13.81
CA ALA A 158 2.49 -1.87 -15.16
C ALA A 158 3.97 -1.56 -15.46
N LEU A 159 4.90 -1.80 -14.51
CA LEU A 159 6.32 -1.52 -14.69
C LEU A 159 7.07 -2.75 -15.22
N GLY A 160 8.05 -2.51 -16.07
CA GLY A 160 8.99 -3.56 -16.47
C GLY A 160 9.88 -4.02 -15.30
N PRO A 161 10.45 -5.25 -15.37
CA PRO A 161 11.12 -5.90 -14.23
C PRO A 161 12.18 -5.04 -13.53
N SER A 162 13.06 -4.39 -14.29
CA SER A 162 14.14 -3.56 -13.73
C SER A 162 13.62 -2.34 -12.95
N LEU A 163 12.57 -1.66 -13.46
CA LEU A 163 11.95 -0.53 -12.76
C LEU A 163 11.17 -0.99 -11.53
N LYS A 164 10.48 -2.11 -11.63
CA LYS A 164 9.77 -2.74 -10.50
C LYS A 164 10.75 -3.03 -9.37
N ASP A 165 11.87 -3.63 -9.68
CA ASP A 165 12.94 -3.92 -8.72
C ASP A 165 13.45 -2.68 -8.00
N GLN A 166 13.70 -1.62 -8.73
CA GLN A 166 14.11 -0.33 -8.14
C GLN A 166 13.04 0.25 -7.21
N MET A 167 11.75 0.12 -7.57
CA MET A 167 10.66 0.60 -6.74
C MET A 167 10.50 -0.22 -5.46
N LEU A 168 10.65 -1.56 -5.52
CA LEU A 168 10.61 -2.42 -4.34
C LEU A 168 11.74 -2.09 -3.36
N GLU A 169 12.97 -1.89 -3.85
CA GLU A 169 14.08 -1.47 -2.99
C GLU A 169 13.87 -0.06 -2.39
N LEU A 170 13.30 0.87 -3.18
CA LEU A 170 12.93 2.19 -2.68
C LEU A 170 11.91 2.10 -1.54
N ILE A 171 10.86 1.29 -1.69
CA ILE A 171 9.85 1.05 -0.63
C ILE A 171 10.52 0.49 0.63
N LYS A 172 11.40 -0.50 0.52
CA LYS A 172 12.11 -1.07 1.67
C LYS A 172 12.92 0.00 2.42
N LYS A 173 13.67 0.81 1.68
CA LYS A 173 14.46 1.90 2.26
C LYS A 173 13.58 2.90 3.00
N ILE A 174 12.49 3.34 2.38
CA ILE A 174 11.55 4.30 2.96
C ILE A 174 10.85 3.70 4.18
N ALA A 175 10.34 2.47 4.09
CA ALA A 175 9.68 1.78 5.19
C ALA A 175 10.57 1.67 6.42
N LYS A 176 11.85 1.31 6.22
CA LYS A 176 12.86 1.26 7.29
C LYS A 176 13.12 2.64 7.90
N ASN A 177 13.39 3.65 7.08
CA ASN A 177 13.74 5.00 7.53
C ASN A 177 12.60 5.69 8.28
N ARG A 178 11.37 5.47 7.83
CA ARG A 178 10.16 6.08 8.41
C ARG A 178 9.43 5.17 9.41
N LYS A 179 9.96 3.97 9.66
CA LYS A 179 9.37 2.97 10.58
C LYS A 179 7.91 2.65 10.24
N LEU A 180 7.62 2.43 8.95
CA LEU A 180 6.27 2.18 8.48
C LEU A 180 5.86 0.71 8.69
N LEU A 181 4.57 0.49 8.96
CA LEU A 181 3.90 -0.76 8.64
C LEU A 181 3.47 -0.70 7.17
N VAL A 182 3.94 -1.62 6.34
CA VAL A 182 3.58 -1.67 4.92
C VAL A 182 2.83 -2.97 4.62
N LEU A 183 1.69 -2.86 3.95
CA LEU A 183 0.98 -4.01 3.36
C LEU A 183 0.98 -3.81 1.84
N MET A 184 1.59 -4.72 1.10
CA MET A 184 1.64 -4.67 -0.36
C MET A 184 0.92 -5.86 -0.98
N VAL A 185 -0.17 -5.59 -1.66
CA VAL A 185 -0.83 -6.58 -2.53
C VAL A 185 0.01 -6.76 -3.78
N THR A 186 0.28 -8.01 -4.10
CA THR A 186 0.92 -8.40 -5.37
C THR A 186 0.39 -9.76 -5.81
N HIS A 187 0.33 -9.96 -7.12
CA HIS A 187 0.08 -11.27 -7.75
C HIS A 187 1.38 -11.95 -8.17
N ASP A 188 2.53 -11.28 -8.06
CA ASP A 188 3.84 -11.78 -8.44
C ASP A 188 4.59 -12.34 -7.21
N PRO A 189 4.82 -13.67 -7.13
CA PRO A 189 5.56 -14.29 -6.02
C PRO A 189 6.99 -13.75 -5.87
N ALA A 190 7.62 -13.32 -6.97
CA ALA A 190 8.97 -12.76 -6.93
C ALA A 190 8.99 -11.41 -6.21
N ASP A 191 7.98 -10.57 -6.43
CA ASP A 191 7.81 -9.29 -5.71
C ASP A 191 7.64 -9.53 -4.22
N ALA A 192 6.76 -10.48 -3.84
CA ALA A 192 6.51 -10.83 -2.45
C ALA A 192 7.79 -11.30 -1.75
N LYS A 193 8.54 -12.22 -2.37
CA LYS A 193 9.84 -12.72 -1.85
C LYS A 193 10.87 -11.61 -1.70
N LYS A 194 10.85 -10.65 -2.61
CA LYS A 194 11.80 -9.54 -2.61
C LYS A 194 11.50 -8.51 -1.53
N ILE A 195 10.22 -8.17 -1.30
CA ILE A 195 9.86 -7.05 -0.44
C ILE A 195 9.60 -7.44 1.02
N ALA A 196 9.08 -8.63 1.29
CA ALA A 196 8.56 -9.01 2.60
C ALA A 196 9.14 -10.33 3.11
N SER A 197 9.41 -10.40 4.42
CA SER A 197 9.77 -11.65 5.10
C SER A 197 8.56 -12.47 5.52
N HIS A 198 7.38 -11.85 5.61
CA HIS A 198 6.12 -12.50 5.98
C HIS A 198 5.03 -12.16 4.97
N THR A 199 4.21 -13.13 4.69
CA THR A 199 3.12 -13.03 3.73
C THR A 199 1.78 -13.33 4.40
N ILE A 200 0.79 -12.49 4.11
CA ILE A 200 -0.61 -12.66 4.46
C ILE A 200 -1.30 -13.31 3.27
N VAL A 201 -1.88 -14.49 3.47
CA VAL A 201 -2.67 -15.16 2.44
C VAL A 201 -4.13 -14.75 2.57
N VAL A 202 -4.75 -14.33 1.48
CA VAL A 202 -6.19 -14.09 1.40
C VAL A 202 -6.79 -15.16 0.51
N LYS A 203 -7.54 -16.07 1.10
CA LYS A 203 -8.17 -17.21 0.42
C LYS A 203 -9.49 -17.57 1.12
N GLU A 204 -10.47 -18.05 0.36
CA GLU A 204 -11.74 -18.54 0.91
C GLU A 204 -12.46 -17.55 1.84
N ASN A 205 -12.48 -16.27 1.43
CA ASN A 205 -13.07 -15.17 2.20
C ASN A 205 -12.40 -14.92 3.57
N THR A 206 -11.17 -15.39 3.76
CA THR A 206 -10.43 -15.25 5.01
C THR A 206 -9.08 -14.61 4.78
N VAL A 207 -8.71 -13.68 5.63
CA VAL A 207 -7.36 -13.12 5.76
C VAL A 207 -6.63 -13.96 6.80
N HIS A 208 -5.68 -14.78 6.36
CA HIS A 208 -4.96 -15.70 7.25
C HIS A 208 -3.83 -15.01 8.00
N VAL A 209 -3.43 -15.59 9.13
CA VAL A 209 -2.27 -15.12 9.90
C VAL A 209 -1.02 -15.06 9.03
N PRO A 210 -0.15 -14.04 9.23
CA PRO A 210 1.10 -13.95 8.47
C PRO A 210 2.01 -15.13 8.75
N ILE A 211 2.54 -15.74 7.69
CA ILE A 211 3.54 -16.81 7.75
C ILE A 211 4.82 -16.38 7.03
N ASP A 212 5.90 -17.12 7.17
CA ASP A 212 7.15 -16.88 6.42
C ASP A 212 6.86 -16.84 4.92
N THR A 213 7.45 -15.89 4.20
CA THR A 213 7.17 -15.70 2.77
C THR A 213 7.64 -16.88 1.93
N LYS A 214 8.72 -17.57 2.32
CA LYS A 214 9.20 -18.74 1.58
C LYS A 214 8.24 -19.91 1.76
N GLU A 215 7.71 -20.10 2.96
CA GLU A 215 6.70 -21.11 3.27
C GLU A 215 5.38 -20.80 2.54
N ALA A 216 4.91 -19.55 2.60
CA ALA A 216 3.67 -19.12 1.93
C ALA A 216 3.69 -19.39 0.42
N LEU A 217 4.85 -19.21 -0.20
CA LEU A 217 5.06 -19.28 -1.64
C LEU A 217 5.78 -20.58 -2.09
N GLU A 218 5.72 -21.62 -1.27
CA GLU A 218 6.22 -22.94 -1.65
C GLU A 218 5.23 -23.60 -2.63
N PRO A 219 5.65 -23.94 -3.87
CA PRO A 219 4.72 -24.37 -4.92
C PRO A 219 4.01 -25.69 -4.63
N THR A 220 4.61 -26.57 -3.81
CA THR A 220 4.11 -27.93 -3.59
C THR A 220 3.40 -28.14 -2.27
N LYS A 221 3.66 -27.30 -1.26
CA LYS A 221 3.17 -27.51 0.12
C LYS A 221 2.61 -26.24 0.75
N GLY A 222 2.81 -25.09 0.14
CA GLY A 222 2.34 -23.81 0.66
C GLY A 222 0.82 -23.67 0.55
N PRO A 223 0.20 -22.78 1.33
CA PRO A 223 -1.25 -22.53 1.29
C PRO A 223 -1.74 -22.01 -0.07
N LEU A 224 -0.82 -21.65 -0.95
CA LEU A 224 -1.07 -21.21 -2.32
C LEU A 224 -0.57 -22.20 -3.37
N ALA A 225 -0.25 -23.45 -3.00
CA ALA A 225 0.27 -24.46 -3.93
C ALA A 225 -0.63 -24.63 -5.17
N ASP A 226 -1.95 -24.72 -4.99
CA ASP A 226 -2.93 -24.83 -6.07
C ASP A 226 -2.93 -23.59 -7.00
N TYR A 227 -2.59 -22.44 -6.47
CA TYR A 227 -2.54 -21.17 -7.22
C TYR A 227 -1.20 -20.98 -7.93
N LEU A 228 -0.11 -21.44 -7.33
CA LEU A 228 1.26 -21.28 -7.86
C LEU A 228 1.68 -22.43 -8.79
N GLY A 229 1.07 -23.61 -8.65
CA GLY A 229 1.38 -24.79 -9.45
C GLY A 229 0.68 -24.88 -10.81
N ASN A 230 -0.25 -23.97 -11.10
CA ASN A 230 -1.04 -23.92 -12.33
C ASN A 230 -0.59 -22.83 -13.33
N ASN A 231 0.63 -22.30 -13.22
CA ASN A 231 1.23 -21.37 -14.17
C ASN A 231 2.42 -21.95 -14.90
#